data_deaeeff1b97845ebeef6de84966655a1
#
_entry.id   deaeeff1b97845ebeef6de84966655a1
#
_cell.length_a   1.000
_cell.length_b   1.000
_cell.length_c   1.000
_cell.angle_alpha   90.00
_cell.angle_beta   90.00
_cell.angle_gamma   90.00
#
_symmetry.space_group_name_H-M   'P 1'
#
loop_
_entity.id
_entity.type
_entity.pdbx_description
1 polymer ?
#
loop_
_entity_poly.entity_id
_entity_poly.type
_entity_poly.pdbx_seq_one_letter_code
_entity_poly.pdbx_strand_id
1 'polypeptide(L)'
;MAKRFSLREFQQKIIDRIQQKEVAGDRISTLGIQVGRDYWLVEMQEISEVLPLSDITQVHLTQAWYRGIANVRGNLYSITDLAAFMGQGETSNGMQTRILLVSPKFACNAGLVVGRVLGLRDARTWKYEVQDGEIRYQDGQGQAWRKLEVAQLLLQPDFLQIGI
;
A
#
# COMPACT_ATOMS: atom_id res chain seq x y z
N MET A 1 22.46 7.37 -18.60
CA MET A 1 21.26 7.44 -19.47
C MET A 1 20.10 6.74 -18.79
N ALA A 2 19.07 7.48 -18.46
CA ALA A 2 17.84 6.87 -17.97
C ALA A 2 17.17 6.10 -19.12
N LYS A 3 17.04 4.79 -18.99
CA LYS A 3 16.22 4.01 -19.93
C LYS A 3 14.77 4.50 -19.78
N ARG A 4 14.27 5.15 -20.82
CA ARG A 4 12.83 5.40 -20.94
C ARG A 4 12.16 4.04 -21.13
N PHE A 5 11.61 3.51 -20.06
CA PHE A 5 10.71 2.35 -20.22
C PHE A 5 9.48 2.81 -20.97
N SER A 6 9.16 2.14 -22.06
CA SER A 6 7.91 2.41 -22.75
C SER A 6 6.74 1.98 -21.84
N LEU A 7 5.64 2.69 -21.93
CA LEU A 7 4.40 2.35 -21.21
C LEU A 7 3.99 0.88 -21.46
N ARG A 8 4.21 0.40 -22.68
CA ARG A 8 3.93 -0.98 -23.06
C ARG A 8 4.82 -1.99 -22.34
N GLU A 9 6.12 -1.71 -22.18
CA GLU A 9 7.02 -2.59 -21.42
C GLU A 9 6.65 -2.65 -19.95
N PHE A 10 6.23 -1.52 -19.38
CA PHE A 10 5.76 -1.46 -18.02
C PHE A 10 4.47 -2.25 -17.81
N GLN A 11 3.50 -2.07 -18.71
CA GLN A 11 2.25 -2.83 -18.70
C GLN A 11 2.50 -4.33 -18.87
N GLN A 12 3.40 -4.73 -19.78
CA GLN A 12 3.76 -6.13 -19.98
C GLN A 12 4.42 -6.73 -18.74
N LYS A 13 5.31 -6.01 -18.07
CA LYS A 13 5.91 -6.46 -16.81
C LYS A 13 4.88 -6.68 -15.70
N ILE A 14 3.87 -5.81 -15.63
CA ILE A 14 2.77 -5.97 -14.68
C ILE A 14 1.97 -7.23 -14.99
N ILE A 15 1.60 -7.43 -16.25
CA ILE A 15 0.87 -8.62 -16.70
C ILE A 15 1.68 -9.89 -16.43
N ASP A 16 2.97 -9.90 -16.75
CA ASP A 16 3.86 -11.03 -16.49
C ASP A 16 3.95 -11.36 -14.99
N ARG A 17 4.00 -10.34 -14.14
CA ARG A 17 3.98 -10.54 -12.67
C ARG A 17 2.68 -11.16 -12.18
N ILE A 18 1.55 -10.74 -12.73
CA ILE A 18 0.24 -11.33 -12.39
C ILE A 18 0.21 -12.79 -12.79
N GLN A 19 0.64 -13.12 -14.02
CA GLN A 19 0.66 -14.49 -14.52
C GLN A 19 1.62 -15.39 -13.74
N GLN A 20 2.81 -14.89 -13.38
CA GLN A 20 3.75 -15.64 -12.54
C GLN A 20 3.20 -15.94 -11.15
N LYS A 21 2.43 -15.03 -10.57
CA LYS A 21 1.77 -15.24 -9.29
C LYS A 21 0.64 -16.26 -9.37
N GLU A 22 -0.08 -16.29 -10.48
CA GLU A 22 -1.12 -17.33 -10.73
C GLU A 22 -0.51 -18.74 -10.80
N VAL A 23 0.71 -18.86 -11.31
CA VAL A 23 1.41 -20.15 -11.44
C VAL A 23 2.09 -20.59 -10.13
N ALA A 24 2.43 -19.64 -9.25
CA ALA A 24 3.30 -19.88 -8.09
C ALA A 24 2.61 -20.49 -6.85
N GLY A 25 1.32 -20.81 -6.87
CA GLY A 25 0.72 -21.63 -5.82
C GLY A 25 -0.67 -21.22 -5.32
N ASP A 26 -1.29 -22.18 -4.66
CA ASP A 26 -2.66 -22.15 -4.12
C ASP A 26 -2.87 -21.25 -2.89
N ARG A 27 -1.88 -20.45 -2.49
CA ARG A 27 -1.98 -19.64 -1.29
C ARG A 27 -2.54 -18.25 -1.60
N ILE A 28 -3.61 -17.88 -0.88
CA ILE A 28 -4.12 -16.51 -0.86
C ILE A 28 -3.07 -15.65 -0.16
N SER A 29 -2.46 -14.76 -0.92
CA SER A 29 -1.37 -13.90 -0.45
C SER A 29 -1.71 -12.41 -0.46
N THR A 30 -2.98 -12.08 -0.69
CA THR A 30 -3.43 -10.71 -0.88
C THR A 30 -4.34 -10.26 0.26
N LEU A 31 -4.01 -9.12 0.84
CA LEU A 31 -4.77 -8.48 1.91
C LEU A 31 -5.61 -7.35 1.35
N GLY A 32 -6.92 -7.35 1.67
CA GLY A 32 -7.81 -6.24 1.37
C GLY A 32 -7.72 -5.15 2.44
N ILE A 33 -7.62 -3.91 2.01
CA ILE A 33 -7.59 -2.74 2.87
C ILE A 33 -8.50 -1.64 2.32
N GLN A 34 -8.96 -0.78 3.21
CA GLN A 34 -9.68 0.43 2.84
C GLN A 34 -8.82 1.66 3.14
N VAL A 35 -8.60 2.47 2.11
CA VAL A 35 -7.86 3.73 2.19
C VAL A 35 -8.78 4.84 1.71
N GLY A 36 -9.18 5.72 2.60
CA GLY A 36 -10.19 6.73 2.28
C GLY A 36 -11.49 6.06 1.81
N ARG A 37 -11.91 6.36 0.60
CA ARG A 37 -13.12 5.80 -0.01
C ARG A 37 -12.86 4.58 -0.89
N ASP A 38 -11.61 4.24 -1.12
CA ASP A 38 -11.23 3.21 -2.07
C ASP A 38 -10.82 1.90 -1.37
N TYR A 39 -11.06 0.81 -2.05
CA TYR A 39 -10.59 -0.51 -1.66
C TYR A 39 -9.32 -0.85 -2.42
N TRP A 40 -8.35 -1.40 -1.68
CA TRP A 40 -7.03 -1.72 -2.20
C TRP A 40 -6.65 -3.15 -1.83
N LEU A 41 -5.85 -3.74 -2.69
CA LEU A 41 -5.20 -5.03 -2.45
C LEU A 41 -3.70 -4.80 -2.27
N VAL A 42 -3.13 -5.42 -1.25
CA VAL A 42 -1.68 -5.40 -1.01
C VAL A 42 -1.17 -6.82 -0.80
N GLU A 43 0.00 -7.12 -1.35
CA GLU A 43 0.62 -8.43 -1.16
C GLU A 43 1.12 -8.59 0.29
N MET A 44 0.81 -9.72 0.89
CA MET A 44 1.24 -10.04 2.26
C MET A 44 2.76 -10.03 2.42
N GLN A 45 3.50 -10.37 1.39
CA GLN A 45 4.98 -10.35 1.43
C GLN A 45 5.55 -8.92 1.48
N GLU A 46 4.76 -7.92 1.12
CA GLU A 46 5.17 -6.51 1.20
C GLU A 46 4.90 -5.90 2.57
N ILE A 47 4.15 -6.60 3.41
CA ILE A 47 3.76 -6.17 4.75
C ILE A 47 4.33 -7.16 5.77
N SER A 48 5.00 -6.65 6.80
CA SER A 48 5.52 -7.50 7.87
C SER A 48 4.51 -7.73 8.99
N GLU A 49 3.69 -6.73 9.29
CA GLU A 49 2.78 -6.77 10.42
C GLU A 49 1.64 -5.78 10.26
N VAL A 50 0.49 -6.11 10.83
CA VAL A 50 -0.67 -5.22 10.94
C VAL A 50 -0.86 -4.90 12.42
N LEU A 51 -0.81 -3.61 12.76
CA LEU A 51 -0.91 -3.14 14.15
C LEU A 51 -2.15 -2.26 14.35
N PRO A 52 -2.74 -2.27 15.54
CA PRO A 52 -3.67 -1.21 15.90
C PRO A 52 -2.97 0.14 15.91
N LEU A 53 -3.73 1.21 15.79
CA LEU A 53 -3.18 2.55 15.88
C LEU A 53 -2.57 2.75 17.27
N SER A 54 -1.29 3.11 17.31
CA SER A 54 -0.50 3.32 18.52
C SER A 54 -0.12 4.79 18.69
N ASP A 55 0.56 5.10 19.79
CA ASP A 55 1.09 6.44 20.02
C ASP A 55 2.12 6.80 18.94
N ILE A 56 1.86 7.90 18.28
CA ILE A 56 2.72 8.45 17.22
C ILE A 56 3.21 9.82 17.67
N THR A 57 4.53 9.98 17.71
CA THR A 57 5.15 11.27 18.03
C THR A 57 5.18 12.13 16.78
N GLN A 58 4.46 13.24 16.82
CA GLN A 58 4.40 14.19 15.72
C GLN A 58 5.76 14.89 15.54
N VAL A 59 6.15 15.07 14.29
CA VAL A 59 7.37 15.79 13.90
C VAL A 59 6.96 17.11 13.23
N HIS A 60 7.52 18.21 13.70
CA HIS A 60 7.23 19.54 13.15
C HIS A 60 7.86 19.73 11.75
N LEU A 61 7.28 20.66 11.00
CA LEU A 61 7.74 21.02 9.64
C LEU A 61 7.73 19.83 8.67
N THR A 62 6.71 19.00 8.78
CA THR A 62 6.46 17.85 7.90
C THR A 62 5.17 18.03 7.12
N GLN A 63 5.03 17.27 6.05
CA GLN A 63 3.83 17.25 5.23
C GLN A 63 2.62 16.80 6.07
N ALA A 64 1.43 17.27 5.69
CA ALA A 64 0.18 16.96 6.42
C ALA A 64 -0.16 15.47 6.45
N TRP A 65 0.27 14.70 5.45
CA TRP A 65 0.08 13.26 5.38
C TRP A 65 1.08 12.46 6.22
N TYR A 66 2.13 13.08 6.72
CA TYR A 66 3.11 12.43 7.60
C TYR A 66 2.62 12.52 9.05
N ARG A 67 2.34 11.37 9.65
CA ARG A 67 1.83 11.31 11.02
C ARG A 67 2.91 11.49 12.08
N GLY A 68 4.13 11.09 11.80
CA GLY A 68 5.24 11.17 12.74
C GLY A 68 5.98 9.86 12.87
N ILE A 69 6.52 9.62 14.08
CA ILE A 69 7.34 8.46 14.38
C ILE A 69 6.68 7.61 15.46
N ALA A 70 6.61 6.31 15.25
CA ALA A 70 6.17 5.33 16.23
C ALA A 70 7.31 4.39 16.62
N ASN A 71 7.36 4.07 17.91
CA ASN A 71 8.27 3.05 18.43
C ASN A 71 7.52 1.72 18.50
N VAL A 72 8.01 0.73 17.77
CA VAL A 72 7.48 -0.64 17.80
C VAL A 72 8.59 -1.58 18.23
N ARG A 73 8.50 -2.09 19.45
CA ARG A 73 9.48 -3.01 20.03
C ARG A 73 10.93 -2.52 19.94
N GLY A 74 11.13 -1.22 20.21
CA GLY A 74 12.43 -0.57 20.17
C GLY A 74 12.90 -0.08 18.80
N ASN A 75 12.14 -0.35 17.73
CA ASN A 75 12.43 0.13 16.38
C ASN A 75 11.56 1.35 16.06
N LEU A 76 12.16 2.37 15.48
CA LEU A 76 11.44 3.58 15.06
C LEU A 76 10.97 3.44 13.61
N TYR A 77 9.69 3.74 13.40
CA TYR A 77 9.04 3.71 12.10
C TYR A 77 8.49 5.09 11.73
N SER A 78 8.71 5.50 10.50
CA SER A 78 8.06 6.67 9.92
C SER A 78 6.63 6.31 9.51
N ILE A 79 5.64 7.00 10.05
CA ILE A 79 4.23 6.68 9.87
C ILE A 79 3.59 7.66 8.90
N THR A 80 3.07 7.16 7.82
CA THR A 80 2.38 7.93 6.77
C THR A 80 0.89 7.60 6.74
N ASP A 81 0.06 8.61 6.67
CA ASP A 81 -1.38 8.45 6.40
C ASP A 81 -1.59 8.27 4.90
N LEU A 82 -1.94 7.08 4.49
CA LEU A 82 -2.02 6.74 3.09
C LEU A 82 -3.15 7.48 2.36
N ALA A 83 -4.32 7.64 3.01
CA ALA A 83 -5.43 8.40 2.43
C ALA A 83 -5.07 9.87 2.25
N ALA A 84 -4.44 10.49 3.24
CA ALA A 84 -3.99 11.87 3.17
C ALA A 84 -2.92 12.06 2.08
N PHE A 85 -1.97 11.13 1.97
CA PHE A 85 -0.97 11.14 0.91
C PHE A 85 -1.60 11.09 -0.49
N MET A 86 -2.69 10.34 -0.64
CA MET A 86 -3.44 10.22 -1.90
C MET A 86 -4.44 11.37 -2.14
N GLY A 87 -4.46 12.38 -1.27
CA GLY A 87 -5.35 13.53 -1.41
C GLY A 87 -6.81 13.28 -1.01
N GLN A 88 -7.07 12.20 -0.26
CA GLN A 88 -8.43 11.86 0.17
C GLN A 88 -8.78 12.32 1.60
N GLY A 89 -7.92 13.16 2.19
CA GLY A 89 -8.10 13.63 3.54
C GLY A 89 -7.51 12.71 4.60
N GLU A 90 -7.48 13.20 5.81
CA GLU A 90 -6.88 12.52 6.96
C GLU A 90 -7.71 11.30 7.39
N THR A 91 -7.03 10.19 7.66
CA THR A 91 -7.67 9.01 8.23
C THR A 91 -8.05 9.27 9.69
N SER A 92 -9.29 9.03 10.05
CA SER A 92 -9.75 9.19 11.43
C SER A 92 -9.13 8.17 12.37
N ASN A 93 -8.91 8.57 13.62
CA ASN A 93 -8.40 7.70 14.67
C ASN A 93 -9.56 6.87 15.24
N GLY A 94 -9.95 5.81 14.52
CA GLY A 94 -11.03 4.94 14.94
C GLY A 94 -10.53 3.57 15.43
N MET A 95 -11.45 2.79 15.97
CA MET A 95 -11.14 1.43 16.44
C MET A 95 -10.73 0.48 15.31
N GLN A 96 -11.10 0.78 14.08
CA GLN A 96 -10.79 -0.02 12.90
C GLN A 96 -9.50 0.42 12.19
N THR A 97 -8.98 1.60 12.54
CA THR A 97 -7.75 2.14 11.95
C THR A 97 -6.56 1.25 12.29
N ARG A 98 -5.74 0.97 11.30
CA ARG A 98 -4.58 0.08 11.44
C ARG A 98 -3.33 0.72 10.84
N ILE A 99 -2.19 0.26 11.32
CA ILE A 99 -0.88 0.56 10.75
C ILE A 99 -0.36 -0.71 10.08
N LEU A 100 -0.01 -0.61 8.81
CA LEU A 100 0.67 -1.67 8.08
C LEU A 100 2.16 -1.39 8.11
N LEU A 101 2.94 -2.24 8.76
CA LEU A 101 4.40 -2.12 8.73
C LEU A 101 4.93 -2.72 7.44
N VAL A 102 5.73 -1.95 6.74
CA VAL A 102 6.36 -2.35 5.48
C VAL A 102 7.39 -3.44 5.74
N SER A 103 7.46 -4.42 4.85
CA SER A 103 8.40 -5.54 4.97
C SER A 103 9.87 -5.07 5.07
N PRO A 104 10.68 -5.69 5.93
CA PRO A 104 12.12 -5.38 6.04
C PRO A 104 12.90 -5.58 4.75
N LYS A 105 12.38 -6.35 3.79
CA LYS A 105 13.04 -6.56 2.49
C LYS A 105 13.25 -5.25 1.71
N PHE A 106 12.46 -4.20 2.01
CA PHE A 106 12.61 -2.89 1.39
C PHE A 106 13.67 -2.01 2.06
N ALA A 107 14.29 -2.47 3.15
CA ALA A 107 15.26 -1.72 3.93
C ALA A 107 14.75 -0.34 4.37
N CYS A 108 13.48 -0.24 4.70
CA CYS A 108 12.80 0.99 5.07
C CYS A 108 11.88 0.74 6.26
N ASN A 109 12.09 1.49 7.34
CA ASN A 109 11.22 1.42 8.52
C ASN A 109 10.03 2.38 8.33
N ALA A 110 9.05 1.92 7.59
CA ALA A 110 7.84 2.69 7.30
C ALA A 110 6.59 1.94 7.73
N GLY A 111 5.59 2.70 8.17
CA GLY A 111 4.25 2.22 8.46
C GLY A 111 3.22 3.06 7.72
N LEU A 112 2.17 2.42 7.24
CA LEU A 112 1.09 3.05 6.50
C LEU A 112 -0.19 2.98 7.31
N VAL A 113 -0.77 4.15 7.63
CA VAL A 113 -2.09 4.21 8.27
C VAL A 113 -3.16 3.98 7.22
N VAL A 114 -4.02 3.01 7.47
CA VAL A 114 -5.17 2.69 6.63
C VAL A 114 -6.45 2.74 7.46
N GLY A 115 -7.57 3.03 6.81
CA GLY A 115 -8.84 3.17 7.50
C GLY A 115 -9.36 1.86 8.08
N ARG A 116 -9.12 0.74 7.40
CA ARG A 116 -9.58 -0.57 7.82
C ARG A 116 -8.86 -1.69 7.07
N VAL A 117 -8.65 -2.80 7.75
CA VAL A 117 -8.20 -4.06 7.12
C VAL A 117 -9.42 -4.95 6.90
N LEU A 118 -9.60 -5.41 5.67
CA LEU A 118 -10.76 -6.18 5.23
C LEU A 118 -10.52 -7.69 5.21
N GLY A 119 -9.30 -8.12 5.60
CA GLY A 119 -8.91 -9.52 5.61
C GLY A 119 -8.35 -9.99 4.27
N LEU A 120 -8.07 -11.29 4.21
CA LEU A 120 -7.52 -11.91 3.01
C LEU A 120 -8.56 -11.91 1.88
N ARG A 121 -8.09 -11.64 0.67
CA ARG A 121 -8.91 -11.65 -0.55
C ARG A 121 -8.22 -12.48 -1.62
N ASP A 122 -8.96 -13.37 -2.23
CA ASP A 122 -8.50 -14.15 -3.36
C ASP A 122 -8.92 -13.48 -4.66
N ALA A 123 -8.00 -12.72 -5.24
CA ALA A 123 -8.25 -11.99 -6.47
C ALA A 123 -7.86 -12.77 -7.74
N ARG A 124 -7.46 -14.04 -7.62
CA ARG A 124 -6.96 -14.83 -8.75
C ARG A 124 -8.01 -15.04 -9.84
N THR A 125 -9.28 -15.06 -9.48
CA THR A 125 -10.40 -15.24 -10.40
C THR A 125 -11.12 -13.94 -10.76
N TRP A 126 -10.69 -12.81 -10.19
CA TRP A 126 -11.33 -11.54 -10.45
C TRP A 126 -10.95 -10.99 -11.82
N LYS A 127 -11.89 -10.27 -12.42
CA LYS A 127 -11.60 -9.49 -13.62
C LYS A 127 -10.62 -8.39 -13.27
N TYR A 128 -9.67 -8.13 -14.16
CA TYR A 128 -8.73 -7.03 -13.97
C TYR A 128 -8.47 -6.30 -15.28
N GLU A 129 -8.08 -5.06 -15.17
CA GLU A 129 -7.60 -4.22 -16.26
C GLU A 129 -6.39 -3.41 -15.79
N VAL A 130 -5.55 -3.02 -16.74
CA VAL A 130 -4.41 -2.14 -16.49
C VAL A 130 -4.73 -0.81 -17.13
N GLN A 131 -4.83 0.23 -16.29
CA GLN A 131 -5.12 1.59 -16.72
C GLN A 131 -4.10 2.54 -16.11
N ASP A 132 -3.42 3.32 -16.95
CA ASP A 132 -2.40 4.30 -16.52
C ASP A 132 -1.30 3.71 -15.61
N GLY A 133 -0.92 2.45 -15.86
CA GLY A 133 0.08 1.74 -15.08
C GLY A 133 -0.43 1.17 -13.76
N GLU A 134 -1.69 1.35 -13.43
CA GLU A 134 -2.34 0.76 -12.27
C GLU A 134 -3.15 -0.47 -12.63
N ILE A 135 -3.12 -1.46 -11.75
CA ILE A 135 -3.96 -2.65 -11.87
C ILE A 135 -5.25 -2.39 -11.08
N ARG A 136 -6.37 -2.56 -11.77
CA ARG A 136 -7.70 -2.45 -11.18
C ARG A 136 -8.43 -3.77 -11.30
N TYR A 137 -8.99 -4.22 -10.20
CA TYR A 137 -9.76 -5.45 -10.13
C TYR A 137 -11.24 -5.15 -9.91
N GLN A 138 -12.07 -6.07 -10.33
CA GLN A 138 -13.48 -6.10 -9.99
C GLN A 138 -13.81 -7.46 -9.40
N ASP A 139 -14.34 -7.47 -8.17
CA ASP A 139 -14.73 -8.71 -7.50
C ASP A 139 -16.06 -9.27 -8.03
N GLY A 140 -16.47 -10.42 -7.52
CA GLY A 140 -17.70 -11.08 -7.93
C GLY A 140 -18.98 -10.30 -7.59
N GLN A 141 -18.89 -9.26 -6.78
CA GLN A 141 -20.02 -8.39 -6.39
C GLN A 141 -20.00 -7.04 -7.12
N GLY A 142 -19.08 -6.85 -8.05
CA GLY A 142 -18.94 -5.61 -8.81
C GLY A 142 -18.15 -4.52 -8.11
N GLN A 143 -17.56 -4.79 -6.92
CA GLN A 143 -16.74 -3.83 -6.22
C GLN A 143 -15.39 -3.66 -6.91
N ALA A 144 -15.00 -2.40 -7.14
CA ALA A 144 -13.70 -2.06 -7.70
C ALA A 144 -12.62 -2.07 -6.61
N TRP A 145 -11.45 -2.63 -6.94
CA TRP A 145 -10.28 -2.68 -6.10
C TRP A 145 -9.07 -2.19 -6.87
N ARG A 146 -8.19 -1.45 -6.18
CA ARG A 146 -6.92 -1.01 -6.75
C ARG A 146 -5.79 -1.84 -6.14
N LYS A 147 -4.73 -2.04 -6.91
CA LYS A 147 -3.53 -2.74 -6.42
C LYS A 147 -2.56 -1.72 -5.82
N LEU A 148 -2.22 -1.90 -4.55
CA LEU A 148 -1.15 -1.15 -3.91
C LEU A 148 0.16 -1.92 -4.10
N GLU A 149 1.10 -1.33 -4.80
CA GLU A 149 2.46 -1.83 -4.93
C GLU A 149 3.37 -1.02 -4.00
N VAL A 150 3.73 -1.60 -2.86
CA VAL A 150 4.53 -0.90 -1.84
C VAL A 150 5.89 -0.49 -2.40
N ALA A 151 6.52 -1.34 -3.20
CA ALA A 151 7.78 -1.01 -3.85
C ALA A 151 7.69 0.27 -4.71
N GLN A 152 6.61 0.44 -5.45
CA GLN A 152 6.38 1.63 -6.27
C GLN A 152 6.10 2.87 -5.41
N LEU A 153 5.33 2.71 -4.34
CA LEU A 153 5.04 3.77 -3.40
C LEU A 153 6.33 4.33 -2.77
N LEU A 154 7.21 3.44 -2.33
CA LEU A 154 8.49 3.82 -1.71
C LEU A 154 9.47 4.49 -2.68
N LEU A 155 9.29 4.32 -3.98
CA LEU A 155 10.11 4.96 -5.01
C LEU A 155 9.57 6.31 -5.45
N GLN A 156 8.38 6.70 -5.05
CA GLN A 156 7.82 8.00 -5.41
C GLN A 156 8.58 9.13 -4.68
N PRO A 157 9.12 10.12 -5.41
CA PRO A 157 9.84 11.24 -4.77
C PRO A 157 8.98 11.99 -3.75
N ASP A 158 7.69 12.17 -4.05
CA ASP A 158 6.76 12.87 -3.16
C ASP A 158 6.58 12.14 -1.83
N PHE A 159 6.56 10.80 -1.85
CA PHE A 159 6.46 9.98 -0.65
C PHE A 159 7.69 10.11 0.26
N LEU A 160 8.86 10.26 -0.33
CA LEU A 160 10.12 10.41 0.39
C LEU A 160 10.36 11.82 0.91
N GLN A 161 9.66 12.82 0.36
CA GLN A 161 9.81 14.22 0.74
C GLN A 161 8.88 14.58 1.89
N ILE A 162 9.22 14.12 3.08
CA ILE A 162 8.45 14.31 4.31
C ILE A 162 8.49 15.75 4.80
N GLY A 163 9.63 16.41 4.68
CA GLY A 163 9.83 17.79 5.11
C GLY A 163 9.16 18.82 4.20
N ILE A 164 8.71 19.89 4.80
CA ILE A 164 8.19 21.04 4.05
C ILE A 164 9.34 21.90 3.50
#